data_900ab20ea953fd92feab1e3d3a336a0a
#
_entry.id   900ab20ea953fd92feab1e3d3a336a0a
#
_cell.length_a   1.000
_cell.length_b   1.000
_cell.length_c   1.000
_cell.angle_alpha   90.00
_cell.angle_beta   90.00
_cell.angle_gamma   90.00
#
_symmetry.space_group_name_H-M   'P 1'
#
loop_
_entity.id
_entity.type
_entity.pdbx_description
1 polymer ?
#
loop_
_entity_poly.entity_id
_entity_poly.type
_entity_poly.pdbx_seq_one_letter_code
_entity_poly.pdbx_strand_id
1 'polypeptide(L)'
;MSHKKYGLCNLAKAVRILVWALLIAEARLAWSQSTIVYCDGPAFQTPSTVFTAGPIDLDQNGSADLNFSSGNMICTMDVPCSYCGMPFYVTSTGTNAFLVQGYDASILSAGESIGSTTPTNSGWSGGATAMLLNFWFSPRDGTSGATGPLAAMGDGYLGVRFYALDGLHYGWVHLRWTEVLEWAYETRPGTPIKAGAKPVPVPLVPPEVARPGYLRLKFATEVGRTYQVQAKDRLDTLAWTNLSFALPASAAQMMVDLPMQSPAQFFRIVEAD
;
A
#
# COMPACT_ATOMS: atom_id res chain seq x y z
N MET A 1 8.43 -23.93 18.96
CA MET A 1 7.29 -23.29 18.24
C MET A 1 7.55 -21.80 18.20
N SER A 2 8.05 -21.28 17.09
CA SER A 2 8.40 -19.87 16.92
C SER A 2 7.25 -19.16 16.24
N HIS A 3 6.51 -18.32 16.97
CA HIS A 3 5.51 -17.43 16.39
C HIS A 3 6.23 -16.32 15.60
N LYS A 4 6.30 -16.45 14.29
CA LYS A 4 6.74 -15.38 13.40
C LYS A 4 5.70 -14.26 13.47
N LYS A 5 6.10 -13.13 14.03
CA LYS A 5 5.35 -11.88 13.98
C LYS A 5 5.31 -11.40 12.51
N TYR A 6 4.14 -11.39 11.94
CA TYR A 6 3.90 -10.72 10.66
C TYR A 6 4.19 -9.24 10.84
N GLY A 7 4.99 -8.67 9.95
CA GLY A 7 5.27 -7.24 9.95
C GLY A 7 4.00 -6.48 9.60
N LEU A 8 3.29 -6.04 10.63
CA LEU A 8 2.15 -5.15 10.48
C LEU A 8 2.70 -3.77 10.15
N CYS A 9 2.28 -3.24 9.03
CA CYS A 9 2.36 -1.83 8.74
C CYS A 9 1.53 -1.11 9.83
N ASN A 10 2.17 -0.49 10.82
CA ASN A 10 1.47 0.08 11.97
C ASN A 10 0.86 1.44 11.62
N LEU A 11 -0.43 1.48 11.31
CA LEU A 11 -1.22 2.68 11.51
C LEU A 11 -1.35 2.93 13.02
N ALA A 12 -1.14 4.16 13.43
CA ALA A 12 -1.23 4.54 14.83
C ALA A 12 -2.56 4.07 15.42
N LYS A 13 -2.50 3.31 16.51
CA LYS A 13 -3.67 3.05 17.34
C LYS A 13 -4.21 4.39 17.82
N ALA A 14 -5.32 4.83 17.25
CA ALA A 14 -6.04 6.00 17.74
C ALA A 14 -6.49 5.70 19.18
N VAL A 15 -5.82 6.32 20.15
CA VAL A 15 -6.29 6.34 21.54
C VAL A 15 -7.59 7.12 21.54
N ARG A 16 -8.70 6.41 21.68
CA ARG A 16 -10.02 7.02 21.89
C ARG A 16 -10.04 7.66 23.28
N ILE A 17 -9.76 8.94 23.34
CA ILE A 17 -10.12 9.77 24.50
C ILE A 17 -11.57 10.24 24.25
N LEU A 18 -12.50 9.70 25.02
CA LEU A 18 -13.86 10.21 25.08
C LEU A 18 -13.84 11.56 25.78
N VAL A 19 -13.87 12.65 25.00
CA VAL A 19 -14.20 13.98 25.51
C VAL A 19 -15.65 14.26 25.13
N TRP A 20 -16.51 14.46 26.12
CA TRP A 20 -17.90 14.84 25.96
C TRP A 20 -18.01 16.18 25.23
N ALA A 21 -18.70 16.19 24.10
CA ALA A 21 -18.89 17.36 23.26
C ALA A 21 -20.06 18.20 23.71
N LEU A 22 -19.81 19.49 23.85
CA LEU A 22 -20.85 20.52 23.75
C LEU A 22 -21.17 20.78 22.29
N LEU A 23 -22.44 20.77 21.92
CA LEU A 23 -22.96 21.10 20.60
C LEU A 23 -22.59 22.54 20.23
N ILE A 24 -21.74 22.68 19.21
CA ILE A 24 -21.69 23.87 18.36
C ILE A 24 -21.81 23.38 16.93
N ALA A 25 -22.86 23.86 16.24
CA ALA A 25 -23.05 23.61 14.82
C ALA A 25 -21.94 24.35 14.05
N GLU A 26 -20.82 23.68 13.81
CA GLU A 26 -19.76 24.19 12.98
C GLU A 26 -19.92 23.63 11.56
N ALA A 27 -19.86 24.54 10.61
CA ALA A 27 -19.69 24.21 9.20
C ALA A 27 -18.55 23.20 9.09
N ARG A 28 -18.82 22.01 8.56
CA ARG A 28 -17.81 21.00 8.25
C ARG A 28 -16.89 21.57 7.19
N LEU A 29 -15.82 22.25 7.61
CA LEU A 29 -14.65 22.37 6.79
C LEU A 29 -14.15 20.93 6.57
N ALA A 30 -14.23 20.49 5.34
CA ALA A 30 -13.68 19.22 4.92
C ALA A 30 -12.17 19.29 5.15
N TRP A 31 -11.69 18.70 6.24
CA TRP A 31 -10.27 18.55 6.52
C TRP A 31 -9.76 17.49 5.56
N SER A 32 -9.01 17.92 4.56
CA SER A 32 -8.30 17.01 3.68
C SER A 32 -7.15 16.41 4.47
N GLN A 33 -7.24 15.12 4.76
CA GLN A 33 -6.13 14.34 5.34
C GLN A 33 -5.22 13.87 4.21
N SER A 34 -4.01 13.40 4.58
CA SER A 34 -3.10 12.74 3.65
C SER A 34 -3.89 11.87 2.70
N THR A 35 -3.79 12.18 1.44
CA THR A 35 -4.60 11.51 0.46
C THR A 35 -4.07 10.12 0.14
N ILE A 36 -2.81 9.81 0.54
CA ILE A 36 -2.19 8.52 0.26
C ILE A 36 -1.62 7.91 1.54
N VAL A 37 -2.14 6.74 1.92
CA VAL A 37 -1.47 5.82 2.84
C VAL A 37 -0.55 4.93 2.03
N TYR A 38 0.71 4.85 2.43
CA TYR A 38 1.76 4.11 1.75
C TYR A 38 2.47 3.17 2.71
N CYS A 39 2.65 1.94 2.28
CA CYS A 39 3.35 0.90 3.01
C CYS A 39 4.59 0.45 2.22
N ASP A 40 5.76 0.70 2.80
CA ASP A 40 7.06 0.37 2.24
C ASP A 40 7.54 -0.97 2.80
N GLY A 41 7.86 -1.89 1.92
CA GLY A 41 8.46 -3.17 2.25
C GLY A 41 7.64 -4.39 1.88
N PRO A 42 8.31 -5.53 1.75
CA PRO A 42 7.65 -6.77 1.37
C PRO A 42 6.65 -7.16 2.46
N ALA A 43 5.39 -7.24 2.09
CA ALA A 43 4.35 -7.79 2.93
C ALA A 43 4.72 -9.24 3.34
N PHE A 44 5.49 -9.91 2.49
CA PHE A 44 5.88 -11.31 2.66
C PHE A 44 7.32 -11.52 2.18
N GLN A 45 8.18 -11.97 3.10
CA GLN A 45 9.39 -12.68 2.71
C GLN A 45 9.02 -14.15 2.52
N THR A 46 8.97 -14.61 1.30
CA THR A 46 8.84 -16.02 1.03
C THR A 46 10.15 -16.72 1.40
N PRO A 47 10.13 -17.76 2.24
CA PRO A 47 11.26 -18.67 2.30
C PRO A 47 11.42 -19.33 0.92
N SER A 48 12.62 -19.39 0.43
CA SER A 48 13.10 -19.64 -0.92
C SER A 48 12.73 -20.97 -1.59
N THR A 49 11.66 -21.63 -1.30
CA THR A 49 11.39 -22.94 -1.89
C THR A 49 9.99 -23.18 -2.46
N VAL A 50 9.01 -22.34 -2.14
CA VAL A 50 7.69 -22.42 -2.78
C VAL A 50 7.06 -21.03 -2.70
N PHE A 51 6.53 -20.54 -3.80
CA PHE A 51 5.79 -19.29 -3.91
C PHE A 51 4.66 -19.22 -2.87
N THR A 52 4.93 -18.69 -1.68
CA THR A 52 3.91 -18.43 -0.68
C THR A 52 3.76 -16.93 -0.52
N ALA A 53 2.84 -16.41 -1.26
CA ALA A 53 2.30 -15.10 -0.96
C ALA A 53 1.30 -15.25 0.19
N GLY A 54 0.89 -14.14 0.80
CA GLY A 54 -0.01 -14.12 1.94
C GLY A 54 -1.10 -13.08 1.76
N PRO A 55 -1.92 -12.89 2.79
CA PRO A 55 -2.96 -11.87 2.79
C PRO A 55 -2.36 -10.46 2.89
N ILE A 56 -2.94 -9.50 2.19
CA ILE A 56 -2.73 -8.07 2.36
C ILE A 56 -3.98 -7.46 2.98
N ASP A 57 -3.79 -6.73 4.05
CA ASP A 57 -4.75 -5.86 4.70
C ASP A 57 -4.34 -4.42 4.33
N LEU A 58 -5.05 -3.83 3.37
CA LEU A 58 -4.70 -2.54 2.77
C LEU A 58 -4.94 -1.39 3.75
N ASP A 59 -6.06 -1.42 4.47
CA ASP A 59 -6.47 -0.37 5.41
C ASP A 59 -6.08 -0.69 6.87
N GLN A 60 -5.47 -1.85 7.10
CA GLN A 60 -4.97 -2.32 8.40
C GLN A 60 -6.06 -2.44 9.47
N ASN A 61 -7.26 -2.82 9.04
CA ASN A 61 -8.39 -3.06 9.93
C ASN A 61 -8.33 -4.43 10.63
N GLY A 62 -7.36 -5.26 10.30
CA GLY A 62 -7.15 -6.62 10.83
C GLY A 62 -7.77 -7.72 9.96
N SER A 63 -8.38 -7.35 8.83
CA SER A 63 -8.96 -8.27 7.85
C SER A 63 -8.23 -8.17 6.51
N ALA A 64 -7.98 -9.30 5.87
CA ALA A 64 -7.31 -9.28 4.57
C ALA A 64 -8.26 -8.79 3.47
N ASP A 65 -7.78 -7.90 2.62
CA ASP A 65 -8.47 -7.40 1.43
C ASP A 65 -8.18 -8.23 0.19
N LEU A 66 -6.93 -8.68 0.10
CA LEU A 66 -6.42 -9.49 -0.99
C LEU A 66 -5.64 -10.68 -0.43
N ASN A 67 -5.59 -11.76 -1.19
CA ASN A 67 -4.75 -12.91 -0.90
C ASN A 67 -3.95 -13.29 -2.16
N PHE A 68 -2.64 -13.36 -2.03
CA PHE A 68 -1.73 -13.83 -3.07
C PHE A 68 -1.36 -15.28 -2.78
N SER A 69 -1.42 -16.15 -3.77
CA SER A 69 -1.16 -17.57 -3.59
C SER A 69 -0.52 -18.20 -4.83
N SER A 70 0.27 -19.23 -4.61
CA SER A 70 0.70 -20.12 -5.69
C SER A 70 -0.28 -21.29 -5.81
N GLY A 71 -0.59 -21.66 -7.03
CA GLY A 71 -1.25 -22.93 -7.31
C GLY A 71 -0.27 -24.10 -7.14
N ASN A 72 -0.84 -25.31 -7.05
CA ASN A 72 -0.04 -26.51 -7.14
C ASN A 72 0.57 -26.63 -8.55
N MET A 73 1.72 -27.28 -8.63
CA MET A 73 2.27 -27.66 -9.94
C MET A 73 1.32 -28.63 -10.63
N ILE A 74 0.83 -28.25 -11.78
CA ILE A 74 -0.05 -29.06 -12.62
C ILE A 74 0.75 -29.53 -13.83
N CYS A 75 0.87 -30.83 -13.98
CA CYS A 75 1.50 -31.44 -15.14
C CYS A 75 0.47 -32.10 -16.05
N THR A 76 0.72 -32.09 -17.36
CA THR A 76 -0.08 -32.84 -18.31
C THR A 76 0.05 -34.34 -18.03
N MET A 77 -1.03 -35.09 -18.27
CA MET A 77 -1.06 -36.53 -18.00
C MET A 77 -0.37 -37.38 -19.11
N ASP A 78 0.31 -36.70 -20.04
CA ASP A 78 1.06 -37.37 -21.10
C ASP A 78 2.25 -38.17 -20.53
N VAL A 79 2.63 -39.24 -21.16
CA VAL A 79 3.81 -40.03 -20.78
C VAL A 79 4.80 -40.03 -21.94
N PRO A 80 5.97 -39.34 -21.77
CA PRO A 80 6.39 -38.52 -20.66
C PRO A 80 5.62 -37.19 -20.58
N CYS A 81 5.45 -36.65 -19.36
CA CYS A 81 4.80 -35.35 -19.13
C CYS A 81 5.41 -34.28 -20.04
N SER A 82 4.57 -33.66 -20.86
CA SER A 82 5.05 -32.67 -21.84
C SER A 82 5.06 -31.23 -21.31
N TYR A 83 4.33 -30.99 -20.21
CA TYR A 83 4.18 -29.64 -19.63
C TYR A 83 3.84 -29.72 -18.15
N CYS A 84 4.53 -28.91 -17.34
CA CYS A 84 4.18 -28.65 -15.95
C CYS A 84 4.12 -27.14 -15.73
N GLY A 85 3.03 -26.66 -15.12
CA GLY A 85 2.83 -25.25 -14.81
C GLY A 85 2.65 -25.01 -13.33
N MET A 86 3.16 -23.88 -12.83
CA MET A 86 2.98 -23.41 -11.46
C MET A 86 2.45 -21.97 -11.50
N PRO A 87 1.14 -21.80 -11.39
CA PRO A 87 0.52 -20.47 -11.47
C PRO A 87 0.63 -19.70 -10.16
N PHE A 88 0.70 -18.37 -10.28
CA PHE A 88 0.61 -17.42 -9.20
C PHE A 88 -0.64 -16.57 -9.37
N TYR A 89 -1.44 -16.47 -8.33
CA TYR A 89 -2.77 -15.88 -8.34
C TYR A 89 -2.91 -14.74 -7.33
N VAL A 90 -3.85 -13.85 -7.63
CA VAL A 90 -4.46 -12.94 -6.65
C VAL A 90 -5.94 -13.26 -6.52
N THR A 91 -6.44 -13.21 -5.28
CA THR A 91 -7.87 -13.36 -4.94
C THR A 91 -8.29 -12.20 -4.06
N SER A 92 -9.42 -11.57 -4.35
CA SER A 92 -10.01 -10.56 -3.47
C SER A 92 -10.93 -11.19 -2.45
N THR A 93 -11.06 -10.54 -1.28
CA THR A 93 -11.95 -10.98 -0.20
C THR A 93 -13.20 -10.09 -0.14
N GLY A 94 -14.34 -10.66 0.18
CA GLY A 94 -15.59 -9.94 0.33
C GLY A 94 -16.01 -9.18 -0.94
N THR A 95 -16.25 -7.88 -0.80
CA THR A 95 -16.62 -6.95 -1.88
C THR A 95 -15.44 -6.24 -2.52
N ASN A 96 -14.23 -6.53 -2.05
CA ASN A 96 -13.01 -5.95 -2.59
C ASN A 96 -12.74 -6.49 -3.99
N ALA A 97 -11.99 -5.74 -4.78
CA ALA A 97 -11.72 -6.10 -6.16
C ALA A 97 -10.35 -5.58 -6.62
N PHE A 98 -9.84 -6.20 -7.67
CA PHE A 98 -8.66 -5.75 -8.39
C PHE A 98 -8.96 -5.68 -9.90
N LEU A 99 -8.11 -4.99 -10.64
CA LEU A 99 -8.27 -4.88 -12.09
C LEU A 99 -7.95 -6.20 -12.79
N VAL A 100 -8.79 -6.57 -13.74
CA VAL A 100 -8.66 -7.78 -14.57
C VAL A 100 -8.81 -7.44 -16.05
N GLN A 101 -8.18 -8.27 -16.89
CA GLN A 101 -8.35 -8.29 -18.33
C GLN A 101 -8.61 -9.75 -18.76
N GLY A 102 -9.87 -10.06 -19.06
CA GLY A 102 -10.28 -11.45 -19.25
C GLY A 102 -10.17 -12.26 -17.96
N TYR A 103 -9.37 -13.32 -17.97
CA TYR A 103 -9.11 -14.19 -16.81
C TYR A 103 -7.84 -13.80 -16.03
N ASP A 104 -7.04 -12.91 -16.56
CA ASP A 104 -5.78 -12.49 -15.97
C ASP A 104 -5.95 -11.20 -15.18
N ALA A 105 -5.07 -10.97 -14.21
CA ALA A 105 -4.95 -9.68 -13.55
C ALA A 105 -4.46 -8.62 -14.55
N SER A 106 -4.98 -7.40 -14.47
CA SER A 106 -4.51 -6.30 -15.30
C SER A 106 -3.39 -5.56 -14.57
N ILE A 107 -2.17 -5.68 -15.08
CA ILE A 107 -0.99 -5.02 -14.52
C ILE A 107 -0.78 -3.68 -15.22
N LEU A 108 -0.63 -2.64 -14.43
CA LEU A 108 -0.50 -1.26 -14.87
C LEU A 108 0.95 -0.79 -14.84
N SER A 109 1.27 0.16 -15.72
CA SER A 109 2.49 0.94 -15.64
C SER A 109 2.36 2.06 -14.60
N ALA A 110 3.48 2.57 -14.09
CA ALA A 110 3.49 3.73 -13.20
C ALA A 110 2.79 4.94 -13.85
N GLY A 111 1.97 5.66 -13.07
CA GLY A 111 1.23 6.85 -13.50
C GLY A 111 -0.13 6.58 -14.13
N GLU A 112 -0.51 5.33 -14.42
CA GLU A 112 -1.85 5.01 -14.90
C GLU A 112 -2.89 5.24 -13.80
N SER A 113 -4.09 5.68 -14.19
CA SER A 113 -5.14 6.05 -13.23
C SER A 113 -5.95 4.84 -12.80
N ILE A 114 -6.18 4.74 -11.50
CA ILE A 114 -6.99 3.72 -10.84
C ILE A 114 -8.18 4.42 -10.19
N GLY A 115 -9.39 4.12 -10.64
CA GLY A 115 -10.59 4.83 -10.17
C GLY A 115 -11.87 4.17 -10.65
N SER A 116 -12.96 4.93 -10.66
CA SER A 116 -14.25 4.47 -11.17
C SER A 116 -14.22 4.13 -12.67
N THR A 117 -13.40 4.83 -13.43
CA THR A 117 -13.09 4.50 -14.83
C THR A 117 -11.85 3.60 -14.85
N THR A 118 -11.97 2.45 -15.51
CA THR A 118 -10.86 1.50 -15.68
C THR A 118 -10.09 1.76 -16.97
N PRO A 119 -8.82 1.38 -17.05
CA PRO A 119 -8.07 1.39 -18.31
C PRO A 119 -8.79 0.59 -19.41
N THR A 120 -8.46 0.89 -20.65
CA THR A 120 -9.06 0.22 -21.81
C THR A 120 -8.92 -1.30 -21.73
N ASN A 121 -10.00 -2.01 -21.97
CA ASN A 121 -10.10 -3.47 -21.88
C ASN A 121 -9.91 -4.08 -20.48
N SER A 122 -9.86 -3.28 -19.42
CA SER A 122 -9.82 -3.74 -18.03
C SER A 122 -11.18 -3.56 -17.36
N GLY A 123 -11.45 -4.38 -16.35
CA GLY A 123 -12.63 -4.28 -15.49
C GLY A 123 -12.29 -4.61 -14.04
N TRP A 124 -13.22 -4.34 -13.14
CA TRP A 124 -13.07 -4.74 -11.75
C TRP A 124 -13.50 -6.20 -11.56
N SER A 125 -12.65 -7.01 -10.91
CA SER A 125 -13.02 -8.37 -10.51
C SER A 125 -14.13 -8.31 -9.46
N GLY A 126 -15.11 -9.20 -9.58
CA GLY A 126 -16.19 -9.32 -8.59
C GLY A 126 -15.98 -10.49 -7.64
N GLY A 127 -15.02 -10.40 -6.71
CA GLY A 127 -14.71 -11.52 -5.80
C GLY A 127 -14.04 -12.72 -6.48
N ALA A 128 -13.34 -12.47 -7.59
CA ALA A 128 -12.72 -13.50 -8.42
C ALA A 128 -11.27 -13.76 -8.02
N THR A 129 -10.74 -14.88 -8.53
CA THR A 129 -9.31 -15.17 -8.58
C THR A 129 -8.82 -14.91 -9.99
N ALA A 130 -7.69 -14.24 -10.16
CA ALA A 130 -7.05 -14.03 -11.45
C ALA A 130 -5.57 -14.43 -11.41
N MET A 131 -5.07 -14.87 -12.56
CA MET A 131 -3.67 -15.23 -12.72
C MET A 131 -2.82 -13.97 -12.91
N LEU A 132 -1.68 -13.95 -12.22
CA LEU A 132 -0.64 -12.94 -12.33
C LEU A 132 0.52 -13.43 -13.18
N LEU A 133 0.88 -14.70 -12.99
CA LEU A 133 2.05 -15.32 -13.58
C LEU A 133 1.86 -16.84 -13.59
N ASN A 134 2.39 -17.51 -14.58
CA ASN A 134 2.50 -18.96 -14.59
C ASN A 134 3.89 -19.36 -15.07
N PHE A 135 4.69 -19.94 -14.20
CA PHE A 135 5.94 -20.58 -14.58
C PHE A 135 5.63 -21.96 -15.13
N TRP A 136 6.27 -22.31 -16.22
CA TRP A 136 6.12 -23.62 -16.83
C TRP A 136 7.47 -24.25 -17.16
N PHE A 137 7.45 -25.58 -17.16
CA PHE A 137 8.59 -26.41 -17.53
C PHE A 137 8.07 -27.60 -18.36
N SER A 138 8.80 -27.93 -19.43
CA SER A 138 8.57 -29.11 -20.26
C SER A 138 9.61 -30.18 -19.93
N PRO A 139 9.25 -31.23 -19.21
CA PRO A 139 10.18 -32.34 -18.93
C PRO A 139 10.63 -33.09 -20.19
N ARG A 140 9.86 -32.99 -21.28
CA ARG A 140 10.11 -33.70 -22.52
C ARG A 140 11.32 -33.18 -23.29
N ASP A 141 11.50 -31.87 -23.32
CA ASP A 141 12.54 -31.20 -24.10
C ASP A 141 13.44 -30.29 -23.25
N GLY A 142 13.19 -30.21 -21.95
CA GLY A 142 13.96 -29.40 -21.01
C GLY A 142 13.73 -27.89 -21.14
N THR A 143 12.73 -27.46 -21.91
CA THR A 143 12.41 -26.03 -22.04
C THR A 143 11.61 -25.53 -20.85
N SER A 144 11.72 -24.25 -20.55
CA SER A 144 10.98 -23.58 -19.48
C SER A 144 10.72 -22.13 -19.84
N GLY A 145 9.73 -21.53 -19.18
CA GLY A 145 9.40 -20.14 -19.39
C GLY A 145 8.35 -19.64 -18.40
N ALA A 146 7.82 -18.48 -18.70
CA ALA A 146 6.72 -17.89 -17.94
C ALA A 146 5.68 -17.30 -18.88
N THR A 147 4.41 -17.33 -18.45
CA THR A 147 3.27 -16.71 -19.13
C THR A 147 2.46 -15.89 -18.13
N GLY A 148 1.52 -15.08 -18.62
CA GLY A 148 0.72 -14.18 -17.80
C GLY A 148 1.24 -12.73 -17.79
N PRO A 149 0.46 -11.81 -17.20
CA PRO A 149 0.77 -10.39 -17.29
C PRO A 149 2.13 -10.01 -16.68
N LEU A 150 2.52 -10.59 -15.55
CA LEU A 150 3.84 -10.34 -14.95
C LEU A 150 4.99 -10.99 -15.72
N ALA A 151 4.75 -12.05 -16.52
CA ALA A 151 5.79 -12.60 -17.39
C ALA A 151 6.18 -11.62 -18.49
N ALA A 152 5.21 -10.86 -19.00
CA ALA A 152 5.46 -9.86 -20.04
C ALA A 152 6.10 -8.58 -19.50
N MET A 153 5.73 -8.15 -18.29
CA MET A 153 6.17 -6.89 -17.72
C MET A 153 7.32 -7.03 -16.71
N GLY A 154 7.41 -8.16 -16.01
CA GLY A 154 8.38 -8.43 -14.95
C GLY A 154 8.15 -7.65 -13.65
N ASP A 155 7.64 -6.42 -13.75
CA ASP A 155 7.41 -5.44 -12.68
C ASP A 155 6.21 -4.57 -13.06
N GLY A 156 5.33 -4.24 -12.10
CA GLY A 156 4.18 -3.38 -12.35
C GLY A 156 3.19 -3.31 -11.21
N TYR A 157 2.08 -2.64 -11.44
CA TYR A 157 1.11 -2.29 -10.41
C TYR A 157 -0.24 -2.97 -10.65
N LEU A 158 -0.73 -3.69 -9.66
CA LEU A 158 -2.10 -4.20 -9.63
C LEU A 158 -3.01 -3.11 -9.06
N GLY A 159 -3.94 -2.60 -9.86
CA GLY A 159 -4.96 -1.68 -9.37
C GLY A 159 -5.96 -2.41 -8.47
N VAL A 160 -6.27 -1.83 -7.32
CA VAL A 160 -7.16 -2.41 -6.31
C VAL A 160 -8.22 -1.42 -5.86
N ARG A 161 -9.36 -1.93 -5.41
CA ARG A 161 -10.38 -1.17 -4.69
C ARG A 161 -10.91 -1.99 -3.53
N PHE A 162 -11.22 -1.31 -2.43
CA PHE A 162 -11.73 -1.95 -1.22
C PHE A 162 -12.66 -0.99 -0.47
N TYR A 163 -13.46 -1.55 0.44
CA TYR A 163 -14.36 -0.77 1.29
C TYR A 163 -13.80 -0.65 2.69
N ALA A 164 -13.49 0.59 3.10
CA ALA A 164 -13.25 0.95 4.49
C ALA A 164 -14.52 1.48 5.15
N LEU A 165 -14.44 1.88 6.42
CA LEU A 165 -15.59 2.36 7.18
C LEU A 165 -16.26 3.61 6.59
N ASP A 166 -15.52 4.44 5.89
CA ASP A 166 -15.93 5.72 5.30
C ASP A 166 -16.30 5.62 3.81
N GLY A 167 -16.06 4.47 3.16
CA GLY A 167 -16.49 4.25 1.79
C GLY A 167 -15.53 3.43 0.93
N LEU A 168 -15.69 3.57 -0.39
CA LEU A 168 -14.88 2.89 -1.39
C LEU A 168 -13.56 3.63 -1.61
N HIS A 169 -12.44 2.93 -1.51
CA HIS A 169 -11.10 3.43 -1.77
C HIS A 169 -10.45 2.75 -2.96
N TYR A 170 -9.55 3.48 -3.62
CA TYR A 170 -8.70 2.97 -4.69
C TYR A 170 -7.25 2.95 -4.25
N GLY A 171 -6.54 1.91 -4.65
CA GLY A 171 -5.14 1.71 -4.31
C GLY A 171 -4.39 0.96 -5.39
N TRP A 172 -3.14 0.66 -5.11
CA TRP A 172 -2.29 -0.15 -5.94
C TRP A 172 -1.40 -1.05 -5.08
N VAL A 173 -1.05 -2.21 -5.63
CA VAL A 173 -0.03 -3.14 -5.10
C VAL A 173 1.06 -3.27 -6.14
N HIS A 174 2.30 -2.97 -5.76
CA HIS A 174 3.47 -3.10 -6.62
C HIS A 174 3.99 -4.53 -6.57
N LEU A 175 4.08 -5.15 -7.71
CA LEU A 175 4.48 -6.54 -7.88
C LEU A 175 5.72 -6.62 -8.75
N ARG A 176 6.66 -7.48 -8.35
CA ARG A 176 7.78 -7.90 -9.18
C ARG A 176 7.81 -9.42 -9.20
N TRP A 177 7.54 -10.01 -10.35
CA TRP A 177 7.36 -11.45 -10.48
C TRP A 177 6.35 -12.00 -9.47
N THR A 178 6.81 -12.69 -8.43
CA THR A 178 5.99 -13.25 -7.35
C THR A 178 6.13 -12.48 -6.02
N GLU A 179 6.81 -11.36 -6.04
CA GLU A 179 7.06 -10.53 -4.85
C GLU A 179 6.08 -9.36 -4.79
N VAL A 180 5.48 -9.14 -3.63
CA VAL A 180 4.81 -7.91 -3.29
C VAL A 180 5.84 -6.98 -2.67
N LEU A 181 6.10 -5.85 -3.32
CA LEU A 181 7.14 -4.90 -2.89
C LEU A 181 6.57 -3.85 -1.93
N GLU A 182 5.44 -3.26 -2.29
CA GLU A 182 4.85 -2.14 -1.58
C GLU A 182 3.39 -1.97 -2.01
N TRP A 183 2.61 -1.19 -1.27
CA TRP A 183 1.27 -0.80 -1.68
C TRP A 183 0.88 0.56 -1.13
N ALA A 184 -0.12 1.17 -1.75
CA ALA A 184 -0.72 2.40 -1.26
C ALA A 184 -2.19 2.50 -1.66
N TYR A 185 -2.92 3.37 -0.97
CA TYR A 185 -4.28 3.73 -1.33
C TYR A 185 -4.58 5.21 -1.05
N GLU A 186 -5.57 5.73 -1.76
CA GLU A 186 -6.12 7.07 -1.55
C GLU A 186 -7.11 7.05 -0.38
N THR A 187 -6.93 7.93 0.60
CA THR A 187 -7.75 7.96 1.81
C THR A 187 -9.09 8.68 1.63
N ARG A 188 -9.26 9.44 0.56
CA ARG A 188 -10.55 10.07 0.24
C ARG A 188 -11.43 9.08 -0.51
N PRO A 189 -12.61 8.73 0.02
CA PRO A 189 -13.50 7.79 -0.64
C PRO A 189 -13.85 8.21 -2.06
N GLY A 190 -13.85 7.26 -2.99
CA GLY A 190 -14.19 7.45 -4.39
C GLY A 190 -13.18 8.25 -5.21
N THR A 191 -12.07 8.69 -4.63
CA THR A 191 -11.05 9.48 -5.33
C THR A 191 -10.05 8.56 -6.04
N PRO A 192 -9.78 8.79 -7.33
CA PRO A 192 -8.78 8.02 -8.07
C PRO A 192 -7.36 8.23 -7.54
N ILE A 193 -6.53 7.19 -7.66
CA ILE A 193 -5.09 7.23 -7.39
C ILE A 193 -4.31 6.85 -8.66
N LYS A 194 -3.08 7.33 -8.79
CA LYS A 194 -2.18 6.87 -9.85
C LYS A 194 -1.35 5.68 -9.38
N ALA A 195 -1.15 4.70 -10.23
CA ALA A 195 -0.27 3.57 -9.98
C ALA A 195 1.14 4.07 -9.61
N GLY A 196 1.67 3.60 -8.48
CA GLY A 196 2.96 4.04 -7.96
C GLY A 196 2.97 5.42 -7.28
N ALA A 197 1.82 6.10 -7.15
CA ALA A 197 1.77 7.37 -6.40
C ALA A 197 2.11 7.15 -4.93
N LYS A 198 3.00 7.98 -4.40
CA LYS A 198 3.48 7.96 -3.02
C LYS A 198 3.30 9.34 -2.38
N PRO A 199 3.18 9.42 -1.04
CA PRO A 199 3.26 10.72 -0.35
C PRO A 199 4.55 11.43 -0.73
N VAL A 200 4.47 12.70 -1.10
CA VAL A 200 5.66 13.49 -1.41
C VAL A 200 6.25 14.03 -0.12
N PRO A 201 7.48 13.64 0.26
CA PRO A 201 8.14 14.22 1.44
C PRO A 201 8.40 15.71 1.23
N VAL A 202 8.02 16.53 2.20
CA VAL A 202 8.32 17.97 2.19
C VAL A 202 9.75 18.16 2.70
N PRO A 203 10.61 18.91 1.97
CA PRO A 203 11.96 19.19 2.43
C PRO A 203 11.97 19.91 3.79
N LEU A 204 12.77 19.42 4.72
CA LEU A 204 12.96 20.02 6.04
C LEU A 204 14.15 20.99 6.02
N VAL A 205 13.99 22.14 6.67
CA VAL A 205 15.12 22.95 7.12
C VAL A 205 15.81 22.19 8.26
N PRO A 206 17.15 22.28 8.43
CA PRO A 206 17.82 21.64 9.55
C PRO A 206 17.10 21.89 10.88
N PRO A 207 16.82 20.86 11.67
CA PRO A 207 16.05 21.01 12.89
C PRO A 207 16.83 21.77 13.95
N GLU A 208 16.13 22.50 14.81
CA GLU A 208 16.69 23.27 15.92
C GLU A 208 16.20 22.70 17.26
N VAL A 209 17.01 22.78 18.30
CA VAL A 209 16.54 22.54 19.67
C VAL A 209 15.75 23.76 20.12
N ALA A 210 14.43 23.66 20.20
CA ALA A 210 13.56 24.75 20.60
C ALA A 210 13.70 25.09 22.11
N ARG A 211 13.81 24.03 22.92
CA ARG A 211 13.99 24.04 24.38
C ARG A 211 14.43 22.64 24.81
N PRO A 212 14.97 22.45 26.03
CA PRO A 212 15.35 21.13 26.52
C PRO A 212 14.22 20.11 26.33
N GLY A 213 14.51 19.00 25.63
CA GLY A 213 13.57 17.93 25.35
C GLY A 213 12.60 18.19 24.17
N TYR A 214 12.77 19.29 23.41
CA TYR A 214 11.93 19.60 22.25
C TYR A 214 12.77 19.93 21.01
N LEU A 215 12.40 19.31 19.90
CA LEU A 215 12.95 19.57 18.59
C LEU A 215 12.00 20.45 17.80
N ARG A 216 12.50 21.52 17.18
CA ARG A 216 11.75 22.37 16.26
C ARG A 216 12.03 21.96 14.83
N LEU A 217 10.98 21.57 14.12
CA LEU A 217 11.03 21.36 12.69
C LEU A 217 10.47 22.59 11.98
N LYS A 218 11.22 23.10 10.98
CA LYS A 218 10.79 24.17 10.08
C LYS A 218 10.70 23.62 8.68
N PHE A 219 9.65 23.93 7.95
CA PHE A 219 9.45 23.45 6.60
C PHE A 219 8.64 24.43 5.76
N ALA A 220 8.89 24.42 4.46
CA ALA A 220 8.11 25.19 3.50
C ALA A 220 6.72 24.60 3.35
N THR A 221 5.73 25.47 3.18
CA THR A 221 4.33 25.09 3.04
C THR A 221 3.66 25.93 1.98
N GLU A 222 2.58 25.41 1.39
CA GLU A 222 1.66 26.16 0.53
C GLU A 222 0.39 26.46 1.31
N VAL A 223 -0.05 27.71 1.30
CA VAL A 223 -1.26 28.14 2.00
C VAL A 223 -2.46 27.36 1.47
N GLY A 224 -3.27 26.80 2.37
CA GLY A 224 -4.42 25.97 2.02
C GLY A 224 -4.11 24.47 1.89
N ARG A 225 -2.84 24.06 1.94
CA ARG A 225 -2.42 22.68 2.04
C ARG A 225 -2.37 22.21 3.49
N THR A 226 -2.42 20.92 3.68
CA THR A 226 -2.30 20.30 5.00
C THR A 226 -1.05 19.43 5.06
N TYR A 227 -0.40 19.38 6.21
CA TYR A 227 0.85 18.66 6.40
C TYR A 227 0.77 17.76 7.63
N GLN A 228 1.55 16.69 7.63
CA GLN A 228 1.62 15.75 8.75
C GLN A 228 3.07 15.42 9.08
N VAL A 229 3.41 15.48 10.37
CA VAL A 229 4.71 15.03 10.86
C VAL A 229 4.64 13.54 11.17
N GLN A 230 5.58 12.80 10.64
CA GLN A 230 5.76 11.39 10.90
C GLN A 230 7.13 11.12 11.48
N ALA A 231 7.23 10.11 12.33
CA ALA A 231 8.49 9.65 12.91
C ALA A 231 8.64 8.15 12.92
N LYS A 232 9.90 7.72 13.05
CA LYS A 232 10.27 6.35 13.39
C LYS A 232 11.54 6.34 14.21
N ASP A 233 11.67 5.33 15.07
CA ASP A 233 12.83 5.19 15.96
C ASP A 233 14.04 4.54 15.28
N ARG A 234 13.82 3.84 14.16
CA ARG A 234 14.86 3.13 13.40
C ARG A 234 14.61 3.24 11.91
N LEU A 235 15.66 3.41 11.11
CA LEU A 235 15.56 3.51 9.64
C LEU A 235 15.16 2.19 8.98
N ASP A 236 15.46 1.07 9.62
CA ASP A 236 15.13 -0.27 9.15
C ASP A 236 13.69 -0.72 9.49
N THR A 237 12.93 0.06 10.23
CA THR A 237 11.49 -0.20 10.42
C THR A 237 10.70 0.24 9.20
N LEU A 238 9.71 -0.57 8.81
CA LEU A 238 8.93 -0.31 7.60
C LEU A 238 7.92 0.83 7.77
N ALA A 239 7.38 1.00 8.97
CA ALA A 239 6.30 1.93 9.22
C ALA A 239 6.75 3.28 9.78
N TRP A 240 6.17 4.36 9.28
CA TRP A 240 6.20 5.69 9.86
C TRP A 240 4.98 5.90 10.74
N THR A 241 5.15 6.47 11.92
CA THR A 241 4.07 6.78 12.85
C THR A 241 3.72 8.27 12.78
N ASN A 242 2.45 8.59 12.68
CA ASN A 242 1.99 9.97 12.72
C ASN A 242 2.17 10.55 14.12
N LEU A 243 2.93 11.62 14.25
CA LEU A 243 3.18 12.32 15.53
C LEU A 243 2.28 13.52 15.75
N SER A 244 1.76 14.12 14.69
CA SER A 244 0.89 15.28 14.79
C SER A 244 -0.49 14.99 14.24
N PHE A 245 -1.46 15.81 14.63
CA PHE A 245 -2.68 15.97 13.84
C PHE A 245 -2.32 16.59 12.48
N ALA A 246 -3.25 16.55 11.53
CA ALA A 246 -3.12 17.28 10.28
C ALA A 246 -2.91 18.78 10.59
N LEU A 247 -1.90 19.39 9.98
CA LEU A 247 -1.47 20.78 10.22
C LEU A 247 -1.83 21.64 8.99
N PRO A 248 -2.94 22.37 9.00
CA PRO A 248 -3.31 23.24 7.88
C PRO A 248 -2.33 24.41 7.77
N ALA A 249 -1.79 24.62 6.57
CA ALA A 249 -0.85 25.70 6.33
C ALA A 249 -1.57 27.04 6.17
N SER A 250 -1.27 27.97 7.06
CA SER A 250 -1.74 29.36 7.01
C SER A 250 -0.67 30.34 6.49
N ALA A 251 0.55 29.89 6.25
CA ALA A 251 1.68 30.68 5.78
C ALA A 251 2.57 29.86 4.85
N ALA A 252 3.51 30.51 4.16
CA ALA A 252 4.47 29.84 3.28
C ALA A 252 5.56 29.03 4.03
N GLN A 253 5.59 29.09 5.34
CA GLN A 253 6.48 28.31 6.20
C GLN A 253 5.76 28.00 7.50
N MET A 254 5.93 26.78 7.99
CA MET A 254 5.43 26.32 9.28
C MET A 254 6.56 25.85 10.19
N MET A 255 6.27 25.91 11.50
CA MET A 255 7.13 25.37 12.55
C MET A 255 6.31 24.51 13.48
N VAL A 256 6.89 23.38 13.90
CA VAL A 256 6.28 22.50 14.89
C VAL A 256 7.32 22.09 15.92
N ASP A 257 6.97 22.19 17.20
CA ASP A 257 7.80 21.74 18.30
C ASP A 257 7.35 20.33 18.74
N LEU A 258 8.24 19.37 18.62
CA LEU A 258 7.98 17.97 18.93
C LEU A 258 8.73 17.55 20.19
N PRO A 259 8.11 16.84 21.14
CA PRO A 259 8.83 16.30 22.28
C PRO A 259 9.77 15.18 21.79
N MET A 260 11.02 15.23 22.21
CA MET A 260 11.97 14.14 22.00
C MET A 260 11.68 13.00 22.99
N GLN A 261 11.13 11.90 22.48
CA GLN A 261 10.69 10.75 23.29
C GLN A 261 11.71 9.62 23.30
N SER A 262 12.69 9.63 22.40
CA SER A 262 13.70 8.61 22.22
C SER A 262 15.07 9.27 21.94
N PRO A 263 16.18 8.62 22.32
CA PRO A 263 17.54 9.13 22.06
C PRO A 263 17.89 9.21 20.57
N ALA A 264 17.17 8.50 19.72
CA ALA A 264 17.29 8.54 18.25
C ALA A 264 15.91 8.46 17.63
N GLN A 265 15.57 9.44 16.83
CA GLN A 265 14.32 9.48 16.06
C GLN A 265 14.58 10.09 14.69
N PHE A 266 13.88 9.55 13.69
CA PHE A 266 13.88 10.07 12.32
C PHE A 266 12.54 10.69 12.05
N PHE A 267 12.54 11.85 11.42
CA PHE A 267 11.33 12.64 11.13
C PHE A 267 11.19 12.87 9.65
N ARG A 268 9.97 12.86 9.17
CA ARG A 268 9.61 13.40 7.86
C ARG A 268 8.32 14.21 7.96
N ILE A 269 8.14 15.12 7.02
CA ILE A 269 6.88 15.81 6.80
C ILE A 269 6.35 15.37 5.45
N VAL A 270 5.08 15.04 5.43
CA VAL A 270 4.36 14.69 4.21
C VAL A 270 3.23 15.69 4.01
N GLU A 271 2.96 16.02 2.77
CA GLU A 271 1.76 16.76 2.41
C GLU A 271 0.56 15.85 2.61
N ALA A 272 -0.50 16.38 3.17
CA ALA A 272 -1.68 15.68 3.64
C ALA A 272 -2.96 16.25 2.99
N ASP A 273 -2.91 16.57 1.71
CA ASP A 273 -4.04 17.15 0.96
C ASP A 273 -5.07 16.12 0.51
#